data_824c32dde8399a622724400f8d3eddff
#
_entry.id   824c32dde8399a622724400f8d3eddff
#
_cell.length_a   1.000
_cell.length_b   1.000
_cell.length_c   1.000
_cell.angle_alpha   90.00
_cell.angle_beta   90.00
_cell.angle_gamma   90.00
#
_symmetry.space_group_name_H-M   'P 1'
#
loop_
_entity.id
_entity.type
_entity.pdbx_description
1 polymer ?
#
loop_
_entity_poly.entity_id
_entity_poly.type
_entity_poly.pdbx_seq_one_letter_code
_entity_poly.pdbx_strand_id
1 'polypeptide(L)'
;MCSSDLFVAASGRQFPSMRSKLQTIAHQMSFISENGALIVEQEQVLHKQALDRNQLVALLEKLEQLTDVESILCSEKTAYSLSTNLHFHGLLNEYYEAHTLIDSLEQTQDDILKLALYHKEGGEQYIYPHFQEYDGPLKVKVSGDYWVDISDKNANKGFALETLMKKYQVNPDELIVFGDYNNDLEMLALTPNSVAMANAHKQVLAAANYATETNDAHGVELLLEALIRSR
;
A
#
# COMPACT_ATOMS: atom_id res chain seq x y z
N MET A 1 -0.49 16.05 30.98
CA MET A 1 -0.85 16.31 29.60
C MET A 1 -0.65 15.00 28.87
N CYS A 2 -1.69 14.38 28.42
CA CYS A 2 -1.58 13.18 27.59
C CYS A 2 -0.86 13.60 26.31
N SER A 3 0.30 12.99 26.03
CA SER A 3 0.84 12.97 24.69
C SER A 3 -0.28 12.41 23.82
N SER A 4 -0.65 13.09 22.78
CA SER A 4 -1.62 12.56 21.82
C SER A 4 -0.98 11.34 21.16
N ASP A 5 -1.47 10.16 21.49
CA ASP A 5 -1.06 8.95 20.78
C ASP A 5 -1.36 9.15 19.28
N LEU A 6 -0.38 8.86 18.42
CA LEU A 6 -0.53 8.99 16.98
C LEU A 6 -0.95 7.64 16.40
N PHE A 7 -2.08 7.61 15.71
CA PHE A 7 -2.55 6.44 14.98
C PHE A 7 -2.16 6.55 13.50
N VAL A 8 -1.57 5.49 12.97
CA VAL A 8 -1.16 5.39 11.56
C VAL A 8 -1.82 4.17 10.94
N ALA A 9 -2.61 4.37 9.89
CA ALA A 9 -3.11 3.29 9.06
C ALA A 9 -2.19 3.07 7.86
N ALA A 10 -1.65 1.85 7.69
CA ALA A 10 -0.72 1.51 6.62
C ALA A 10 -1.28 0.39 5.72
N SER A 11 -1.46 0.65 4.42
CA SER A 11 -2.08 -0.28 3.48
C SER A 11 -1.53 -0.16 2.06
N GLY A 12 -1.72 -1.22 1.25
CA GLY A 12 -1.57 -1.17 -0.20
C GLY A 12 -2.74 -0.49 -0.94
N ARG A 13 -3.80 -0.14 -0.21
CA ARG A 13 -4.99 0.52 -0.77
C ARG A 13 -4.73 1.98 -1.07
N GLN A 14 -5.55 2.55 -1.97
CA GLN A 14 -5.60 3.99 -2.21
C GLN A 14 -6.02 4.75 -0.96
N PHE A 15 -5.49 5.97 -0.79
CA PHE A 15 -5.87 6.86 0.32
C PHE A 15 -7.37 7.13 0.40
N PRO A 16 -8.10 7.48 -0.69
CA PRO A 16 -9.56 7.67 -0.63
C PRO A 16 -10.30 6.45 -0.05
N SER A 17 -9.92 5.24 -0.45
CA SER A 17 -10.52 4.01 0.08
C SER A 17 -10.25 3.79 1.56
N MET A 18 -9.04 4.07 2.03
CA MET A 18 -8.68 3.98 3.45
C MET A 18 -9.46 5.02 4.28
N ARG A 19 -9.49 6.26 3.79
CA ARG A 19 -10.19 7.38 4.42
C ARG A 19 -11.69 7.12 4.58
N SER A 20 -12.32 6.62 3.53
CA SER A 20 -13.75 6.26 3.54
C SER A 20 -14.07 5.20 4.60
N LYS A 21 -13.25 4.15 4.72
CA LYS A 21 -13.42 3.09 5.72
C LYS A 21 -13.22 3.56 7.17
N LEU A 22 -12.39 4.58 7.38
CA LEU A 22 -12.04 5.13 8.69
C LEU A 22 -12.61 6.53 8.92
N GLN A 23 -13.65 6.93 8.18
CA GLN A 23 -14.18 8.29 8.11
C GLN A 23 -14.45 8.95 9.47
N THR A 24 -14.87 8.18 10.46
CA THR A 24 -15.17 8.69 11.81
C THR A 24 -13.95 9.21 12.56
N ILE A 25 -12.77 8.64 12.32
CA ILE A 25 -11.51 8.94 13.01
C ILE A 25 -10.42 9.43 12.07
N ALA A 26 -10.66 9.47 10.76
CA ALA A 26 -9.66 9.82 9.75
C ALA A 26 -8.97 11.17 10.00
N HIS A 27 -9.68 12.14 10.58
CA HIS A 27 -9.15 13.47 10.91
C HIS A 27 -8.11 13.47 12.06
N GLN A 28 -7.98 12.34 12.78
CA GLN A 28 -7.04 12.15 13.89
C GLN A 28 -5.91 11.17 13.54
N MET A 29 -5.81 10.73 12.28
CA MET A 29 -4.88 9.70 11.86
C MET A 29 -3.94 10.21 10.77
N SER A 30 -2.77 9.57 10.70
CA SER A 30 -1.93 9.58 9.51
C SER A 30 -2.16 8.32 8.68
N PHE A 31 -2.03 8.44 7.36
CA PHE A 31 -2.22 7.34 6.42
C PHE A 31 -0.94 7.09 5.63
N ILE A 32 -0.53 5.84 5.60
CA ILE A 32 0.48 5.31 4.68
C ILE A 32 -0.26 4.47 3.65
N SER A 33 -0.43 4.97 2.44
CA SER A 33 -1.17 4.32 1.36
C SER A 33 -0.27 3.89 0.22
N GLU A 34 -0.81 3.14 -0.75
CA GLU A 34 -0.08 2.60 -1.91
C GLU A 34 1.23 1.91 -1.52
N ASN A 35 1.17 1.06 -0.47
CA ASN A 35 2.35 0.36 0.08
C ASN A 35 3.50 1.28 0.53
N GLY A 36 3.20 2.53 0.94
CA GLY A 36 4.20 3.48 1.41
C GLY A 36 4.60 4.53 0.38
N ALA A 37 4.02 4.50 -0.83
CA ALA A 37 4.28 5.53 -1.83
C ALA A 37 3.66 6.89 -1.49
N LEU A 38 2.68 6.93 -0.58
CA LEU A 38 1.99 8.15 -0.18
C LEU A 38 1.79 8.21 1.33
N ILE A 39 2.15 9.34 1.94
CA ILE A 39 1.82 9.65 3.33
C ILE A 39 0.90 10.87 3.35
N VAL A 40 -0.28 10.71 3.96
CA VAL A 40 -1.27 11.79 4.12
C VAL A 40 -1.61 11.96 5.59
N GLU A 41 -1.66 13.20 6.03
CA GLU A 41 -2.07 13.58 7.37
C GLU A 41 -2.94 14.84 7.30
N GLN A 42 -4.09 14.84 7.97
CA GLN A 42 -5.01 15.96 7.97
C GLN A 42 -5.30 16.51 6.55
N GLU A 43 -5.53 15.61 5.60
CA GLU A 43 -5.77 15.93 4.18
C GLU A 43 -4.55 16.57 3.45
N GLN A 44 -3.38 16.61 4.07
CA GLN A 44 -2.16 17.13 3.46
C GLN A 44 -1.21 15.99 3.11
N VAL A 45 -0.67 16.02 1.90
CA VAL A 45 0.39 15.09 1.49
C VAL A 45 1.69 15.51 2.15
N LEU A 46 2.23 14.63 2.99
CA LEU A 46 3.52 14.81 3.65
C LEU A 46 4.69 14.26 2.85
N HIS A 47 4.44 13.17 2.15
CA HIS A 47 5.44 12.49 1.32
C HIS A 47 4.77 11.79 0.16
N LYS A 48 5.45 11.79 -0.98
CA LYS A 48 5.01 11.10 -2.19
C LYS A 48 6.22 10.53 -2.92
N GLN A 49 6.14 9.23 -3.22
CA GLN A 49 7.16 8.50 -3.97
C GLN A 49 6.53 8.04 -5.28
N ALA A 50 6.72 8.81 -6.33
CA ALA A 50 6.17 8.53 -7.65
C ALA A 50 7.17 7.75 -8.52
N LEU A 51 6.64 7.00 -9.47
CA LEU A 51 7.42 6.45 -10.57
C LEU A 51 7.96 7.59 -11.45
N ASP A 52 9.20 7.47 -11.88
CA ASP A 52 9.74 8.35 -12.91
C ASP A 52 8.93 8.21 -14.21
N ARG A 53 8.58 9.33 -14.85
CA ARG A 53 7.69 9.32 -16.02
C ARG A 53 8.30 8.57 -17.21
N ASN A 54 9.62 8.61 -17.41
CA ASN A 54 10.26 7.87 -18.49
C ASN A 54 10.26 6.37 -18.21
N GLN A 55 10.45 5.98 -16.94
CA GLN A 55 10.31 4.57 -16.53
C GLN A 55 8.86 4.09 -16.75
N LEU A 56 7.87 4.90 -16.40
CA LEU A 56 6.47 4.58 -16.62
C LEU A 56 6.15 4.39 -18.11
N VAL A 57 6.63 5.29 -18.98
CA VAL A 57 6.47 5.14 -20.44
C VAL A 57 7.07 3.81 -20.92
N ALA A 58 8.32 3.48 -20.51
CA ALA A 58 8.94 2.22 -20.89
C ALA A 58 8.16 0.98 -20.41
N LEU A 59 7.56 1.05 -19.21
CA LEU A 59 6.70 -0.03 -18.70
C LEU A 59 5.42 -0.18 -19.53
N LEU A 60 4.81 0.93 -19.95
CA LEU A 60 3.60 0.93 -20.78
C LEU A 60 3.90 0.43 -22.21
N GLU A 61 5.01 0.85 -22.82
CA GLU A 61 5.46 0.33 -24.12
C GLU A 61 5.69 -1.19 -24.09
N LYS A 62 6.21 -1.70 -22.97
CA LYS A 62 6.35 -3.15 -22.78
C LYS A 62 4.99 -3.83 -22.59
N LEU A 63 4.08 -3.19 -21.88
CA LEU A 63 2.73 -3.70 -21.68
C LEU A 63 1.96 -3.88 -23.00
N GLU A 64 2.14 -2.96 -23.98
CA GLU A 64 1.52 -3.05 -25.30
C GLU A 64 1.90 -4.34 -26.07
N GLN A 65 2.99 -5.00 -25.70
CA GLN A 65 3.43 -6.24 -26.32
C GLN A 65 2.75 -7.49 -25.70
N LEU A 66 1.99 -7.30 -24.61
CA LEU A 66 1.31 -8.37 -23.89
C LEU A 66 -0.18 -8.37 -24.24
N THR A 67 -0.75 -9.57 -24.34
CA THR A 67 -2.20 -9.75 -24.54
C THR A 67 -2.86 -10.07 -23.21
N ASP A 68 -4.12 -9.68 -23.07
CA ASP A 68 -4.96 -9.98 -21.90
C ASP A 68 -4.45 -9.42 -20.56
N VAL A 69 -3.53 -8.42 -20.61
CA VAL A 69 -3.07 -7.69 -19.41
C VAL A 69 -3.71 -6.32 -19.38
N GLU A 70 -4.42 -6.05 -18.30
CA GLU A 70 -5.04 -4.74 -18.05
C GLU A 70 -4.17 -3.92 -17.09
N SER A 71 -4.26 -2.59 -17.18
CA SER A 71 -3.42 -1.70 -16.37
C SER A 71 -4.20 -0.60 -15.68
N ILE A 72 -3.69 -0.22 -14.52
CA ILE A 72 -4.16 0.91 -13.73
C ILE A 72 -2.98 1.73 -13.27
N LEU A 73 -3.05 3.03 -13.52
CA LEU A 73 -2.11 4.02 -13.04
C LEU A 73 -2.68 4.63 -11.75
N CYS A 74 -2.13 4.28 -10.61
CA CYS A 74 -2.60 4.79 -9.32
C CYS A 74 -1.91 6.13 -9.02
N SER A 75 -2.71 7.19 -8.90
CA SER A 75 -2.25 8.50 -8.43
C SER A 75 -2.70 8.78 -6.99
N GLU A 76 -2.37 9.94 -6.48
CA GLU A 76 -2.77 10.40 -5.14
C GLU A 76 -4.29 10.43 -4.94
N LYS A 77 -5.03 10.85 -5.96
CA LYS A 77 -6.48 11.15 -5.85
C LYS A 77 -7.37 10.16 -6.59
N THR A 78 -6.87 9.59 -7.66
CA THR A 78 -7.65 8.72 -8.54
C THR A 78 -6.76 7.64 -9.15
N ALA A 79 -7.40 6.65 -9.72
CA ALA A 79 -6.76 5.68 -10.59
C ALA A 79 -7.13 5.97 -12.04
N TYR A 80 -6.18 5.83 -12.96
CA TYR A 80 -6.42 5.97 -14.39
C TYR A 80 -6.36 4.60 -15.05
N SER A 81 -7.37 4.27 -15.86
CA SER A 81 -7.37 3.04 -16.64
C SER A 81 -7.22 3.38 -18.12
N LEU A 82 -6.30 2.70 -18.79
CA LEU A 82 -6.12 2.73 -20.25
C LEU A 82 -6.94 1.65 -20.96
N SER A 83 -7.63 0.79 -20.18
CA SER A 83 -8.39 -0.32 -20.70
C SER A 83 -9.72 0.10 -21.30
N THR A 84 -10.09 -0.49 -22.42
CA THR A 84 -11.43 -0.38 -23.02
C THR A 84 -12.34 -1.57 -22.63
N ASN A 85 -11.86 -2.51 -21.83
CA ASN A 85 -12.56 -3.72 -21.46
C ASN A 85 -13.61 -3.44 -20.38
N LEU A 86 -14.89 -3.50 -20.76
CA LEU A 86 -16.03 -3.23 -19.86
C LEU A 86 -16.10 -4.20 -18.67
N HIS A 87 -15.67 -5.45 -18.84
CA HIS A 87 -15.65 -6.40 -17.74
C HIS A 87 -14.62 -5.98 -16.68
N PHE A 88 -13.44 -5.54 -17.13
CA PHE A 88 -12.40 -5.02 -16.24
C PHE A 88 -12.86 -3.75 -15.50
N HIS A 89 -13.62 -2.86 -16.15
CA HIS A 89 -14.21 -1.69 -15.48
C HIS A 89 -15.18 -2.07 -14.36
N GLY A 90 -15.96 -3.14 -14.53
CA GLY A 90 -16.80 -3.68 -13.47
C GLY A 90 -15.98 -4.11 -12.24
N LEU A 91 -14.86 -4.78 -12.49
CA LEU A 91 -13.92 -5.23 -11.45
C LEU A 91 -13.26 -4.05 -10.73
N LEU A 92 -12.94 -2.95 -11.43
CA LEU A 92 -12.31 -1.77 -10.83
C LEU A 92 -13.15 -1.17 -9.69
N ASN A 93 -14.47 -1.20 -9.79
CA ASN A 93 -15.36 -0.66 -8.75
C ASN A 93 -15.24 -1.41 -7.41
N GLU A 94 -14.71 -2.64 -7.41
CA GLU A 94 -14.47 -3.39 -6.17
C GLU A 94 -13.19 -2.96 -5.45
N TYR A 95 -12.20 -2.46 -6.20
CA TYR A 95 -10.86 -2.13 -5.68
C TYR A 95 -10.61 -0.63 -5.55
N TYR A 96 -11.20 0.18 -6.43
CA TYR A 96 -10.94 1.61 -6.55
C TYR A 96 -12.22 2.41 -6.37
N GLU A 97 -12.24 3.27 -5.36
CA GLU A 97 -13.39 4.13 -5.07
C GLU A 97 -13.54 5.25 -6.11
N ALA A 98 -12.41 5.69 -6.69
CA ALA A 98 -12.38 6.66 -7.77
C ALA A 98 -11.45 6.18 -8.88
N HIS A 99 -11.97 6.09 -10.10
CA HIS A 99 -11.16 5.84 -11.30
C HIS A 99 -11.67 6.63 -12.49
N THR A 100 -10.78 6.91 -13.43
CA THR A 100 -11.02 7.67 -14.64
C THR A 100 -10.45 6.92 -15.84
N LEU A 101 -11.21 6.87 -16.93
CA LEU A 101 -10.73 6.33 -18.19
C LEU A 101 -9.92 7.41 -18.92
N ILE A 102 -8.78 7.02 -19.46
CA ILE A 102 -7.95 7.84 -20.32
C ILE A 102 -7.51 7.04 -21.55
N ASP A 103 -7.33 7.72 -22.67
CA ASP A 103 -6.88 7.07 -23.91
C ASP A 103 -5.35 6.96 -23.97
N SER A 104 -4.65 7.82 -23.22
CA SER A 104 -3.20 7.82 -23.17
C SER A 104 -2.68 8.50 -21.90
N LEU A 105 -1.41 8.23 -21.56
CA LEU A 105 -0.74 8.82 -20.39
C LEU A 105 -0.66 10.35 -20.44
N GLU A 106 -0.66 10.95 -21.64
CA GLU A 106 -0.59 12.41 -21.83
C GLU A 106 -1.84 13.14 -21.32
N GLN A 107 -2.95 12.43 -21.14
CA GLN A 107 -4.18 13.01 -20.60
C GLN A 107 -4.12 13.27 -19.08
N THR A 108 -3.08 12.81 -18.41
CA THR A 108 -2.84 13.13 -16.99
C THR A 108 -1.45 13.73 -16.79
N GLN A 109 -1.38 14.73 -15.89
CA GLN A 109 -0.13 15.29 -15.37
C GLN A 109 0.12 14.83 -13.91
N ASP A 110 -0.74 13.98 -13.37
CA ASP A 110 -0.58 13.47 -12.02
C ASP A 110 0.67 12.59 -11.90
N ASP A 111 1.29 12.65 -10.74
CA ASP A 111 2.34 11.72 -10.38
C ASP A 111 1.74 10.33 -10.17
N ILE A 112 2.27 9.34 -10.87
CA ILE A 112 1.83 7.94 -10.74
C ILE A 112 2.67 7.25 -9.67
N LEU A 113 2.01 6.83 -8.62
CA LEU A 113 2.62 6.19 -7.45
C LEU A 113 2.87 4.70 -7.68
N LYS A 114 1.99 4.08 -8.47
CA LYS A 114 2.02 2.64 -8.73
C LYS A 114 1.35 2.35 -10.07
N LEU A 115 1.95 1.46 -10.84
CA LEU A 115 1.33 0.77 -11.98
C LEU A 115 0.86 -0.60 -11.48
N ALA A 116 -0.45 -0.82 -11.43
CA ALA A 116 -1.05 -2.11 -11.12
C ALA A 116 -1.46 -2.81 -12.42
N LEU A 117 -1.01 -4.05 -12.58
CA LEU A 117 -1.25 -4.89 -13.75
C LEU A 117 -2.13 -6.07 -13.34
N TYR A 118 -3.12 -6.37 -14.15
CA TYR A 118 -4.09 -7.45 -13.91
C TYR A 118 -4.12 -8.43 -15.07
N HIS A 119 -4.16 -9.73 -14.75
CA HIS A 119 -4.44 -10.80 -15.71
C HIS A 119 -5.42 -11.80 -15.10
N LYS A 120 -6.51 -12.12 -15.83
CA LYS A 120 -7.63 -12.93 -15.35
C LYS A 120 -7.25 -14.37 -14.93
N GLU A 121 -6.14 -14.90 -15.42
CA GLU A 121 -5.69 -16.27 -15.15
C GLU A 121 -4.53 -16.32 -14.14
N GLY A 122 -3.97 -15.16 -13.71
CA GLY A 122 -2.95 -15.08 -12.68
C GLY A 122 -1.82 -14.10 -12.97
N GLY A 123 -1.55 -13.22 -12.00
CA GLY A 123 -0.49 -12.22 -12.10
C GLY A 123 0.91 -12.81 -12.07
N GLU A 124 1.15 -13.77 -11.18
CA GLU A 124 2.46 -14.40 -11.01
C GLU A 124 2.93 -15.15 -12.26
N GLN A 125 2.01 -15.87 -12.92
CA GLN A 125 2.33 -16.69 -14.08
C GLN A 125 2.40 -15.89 -15.39
N TYR A 126 1.50 -14.93 -15.57
CA TYR A 126 1.27 -14.27 -16.86
C TYR A 126 1.80 -12.83 -16.94
N ILE A 127 2.09 -12.19 -15.81
CA ILE A 127 2.61 -10.82 -15.78
C ILE A 127 4.04 -10.79 -15.24
N TYR A 128 4.28 -11.33 -14.03
CA TYR A 128 5.54 -11.18 -13.30
C TYR A 128 6.77 -11.57 -14.13
N PRO A 129 6.82 -12.66 -14.92
CA PRO A 129 7.99 -13.04 -15.71
C PRO A 129 8.42 -11.98 -16.74
N HIS A 130 7.47 -11.15 -17.19
CA HIS A 130 7.74 -10.10 -18.17
C HIS A 130 8.31 -8.82 -17.53
N PHE A 131 8.09 -8.61 -16.24
CA PHE A 131 8.50 -7.42 -15.52
C PHE A 131 9.55 -7.66 -14.43
N GLN A 132 9.91 -8.90 -14.13
CA GLN A 132 10.88 -9.25 -13.08
C GLN A 132 12.27 -8.60 -13.29
N GLU A 133 12.65 -8.28 -14.51
CA GLU A 133 13.92 -7.59 -14.81
C GLU A 133 13.97 -6.16 -14.27
N TYR A 134 12.82 -5.56 -14.00
CA TYR A 134 12.72 -4.24 -13.38
C TYR A 134 12.79 -4.32 -11.85
N ASP A 135 12.71 -5.50 -11.24
CA ASP A 135 12.86 -5.65 -9.79
C ASP A 135 14.30 -5.37 -9.37
N GLY A 136 14.46 -4.42 -8.47
CA GLY A 136 15.75 -3.85 -8.06
C GLY A 136 15.86 -2.37 -8.40
N PRO A 137 15.83 -1.94 -9.68
CA PRO A 137 15.64 -0.53 -10.03
C PRO A 137 14.27 0.02 -9.61
N LEU A 138 13.25 -0.80 -9.73
CA LEU A 138 11.89 -0.58 -9.22
C LEU A 138 11.56 -1.68 -8.21
N LYS A 139 10.35 -1.64 -7.68
CA LYS A 139 9.78 -2.69 -6.85
C LYS A 139 8.68 -3.37 -7.66
N VAL A 140 8.88 -4.65 -8.01
CA VAL A 140 7.89 -5.47 -8.74
C VAL A 140 7.39 -6.55 -7.80
N LYS A 141 6.11 -6.53 -7.47
CA LYS A 141 5.51 -7.48 -6.52
C LYS A 141 4.22 -8.09 -7.05
N VAL A 142 4.09 -9.40 -6.88
CA VAL A 142 2.80 -10.07 -6.95
C VAL A 142 1.98 -9.63 -5.72
N SER A 143 0.88 -8.93 -5.94
CA SER A 143 0.06 -8.30 -4.91
C SER A 143 -1.30 -8.99 -4.69
N GLY A 144 -1.48 -10.14 -5.29
CA GLY A 144 -2.65 -11.00 -5.19
C GLY A 144 -2.66 -12.04 -6.30
N ASP A 145 -3.66 -12.89 -6.36
CA ASP A 145 -3.72 -13.99 -7.34
C ASP A 145 -3.64 -13.50 -8.80
N TYR A 146 -4.22 -12.34 -9.08
CA TYR A 146 -4.37 -11.79 -10.43
C TYR A 146 -3.54 -10.53 -10.69
N TRP A 147 -2.87 -9.99 -9.66
CA TRP A 147 -2.28 -8.67 -9.69
C TRP A 147 -0.76 -8.67 -9.55
N VAL A 148 -0.11 -7.78 -10.28
CA VAL A 148 1.30 -7.40 -10.10
C VAL A 148 1.39 -5.88 -9.98
N ASP A 149 1.98 -5.40 -8.91
CA ASP A 149 2.21 -3.98 -8.65
C ASP A 149 3.66 -3.61 -8.98
N ILE A 150 3.83 -2.50 -9.69
CA ILE A 150 5.14 -1.90 -9.98
C ILE A 150 5.16 -0.48 -9.41
N SER A 151 6.13 -0.19 -8.55
CA SER A 151 6.29 1.10 -7.88
C SER A 151 7.77 1.50 -7.80
N ASP A 152 8.04 2.72 -7.34
CA ASP A 152 9.42 3.09 -6.99
C ASP A 152 9.97 2.14 -5.91
N LYS A 153 11.26 1.85 -5.97
CA LYS A 153 11.93 0.93 -5.04
C LYS A 153 11.82 1.33 -3.58
N ASN A 154 11.70 2.64 -3.31
CA ASN A 154 11.59 3.18 -1.96
C ASN A 154 10.12 3.23 -1.47
N ALA A 155 9.15 2.90 -2.34
CA ALA A 155 7.76 2.77 -1.94
C ALA A 155 7.57 1.51 -1.09
N ASN A 156 7.81 1.62 0.22
CA ASN A 156 7.54 0.57 1.21
C ASN A 156 7.04 1.18 2.51
N LYS A 157 6.23 0.42 3.23
CA LYS A 157 5.58 0.88 4.46
C LYS A 157 6.59 1.24 5.56
N GLY A 158 7.73 0.53 5.61
CA GLY A 158 8.79 0.79 6.59
C GLY A 158 9.42 2.17 6.37
N PHE A 159 9.83 2.49 5.14
CA PHE A 159 10.37 3.81 4.80
C PHE A 159 9.37 4.95 5.10
N ALA A 160 8.09 4.73 4.76
CA ALA A 160 7.05 5.70 5.07
C ALA A 160 6.87 5.89 6.58
N LEU A 161 6.89 4.80 7.36
CA LEU A 161 6.80 4.86 8.81
C LEU A 161 8.02 5.55 9.44
N GLU A 162 9.24 5.25 8.98
CA GLU A 162 10.46 5.97 9.41
C GLU A 162 10.35 7.48 9.15
N THR A 163 9.73 7.89 8.06
CA THR A 163 9.50 9.30 7.75
C THR A 163 8.61 9.97 8.78
N LEU A 164 7.53 9.30 9.22
CA LEU A 164 6.67 9.77 10.30
C LEU A 164 7.40 9.75 11.66
N MET A 165 8.16 8.69 11.97
CA MET A 165 8.96 8.62 13.20
C MET A 165 9.93 9.79 13.31
N LYS A 166 10.63 10.13 12.23
CA LYS A 166 11.53 11.29 12.18
C LYS A 166 10.78 12.61 12.39
N LYS A 167 9.62 12.78 11.74
CA LYS A 167 8.78 13.98 11.89
C LYS A 167 8.34 14.19 13.33
N TYR A 168 7.90 13.13 13.99
CA TYR A 168 7.35 13.18 15.36
C TYR A 168 8.38 12.88 16.45
N GLN A 169 9.65 12.62 16.09
CA GLN A 169 10.73 12.26 17.00
C GLN A 169 10.38 11.04 17.88
N VAL A 170 9.68 10.07 17.29
CA VAL A 170 9.30 8.81 17.96
C VAL A 170 10.46 7.84 17.93
N ASN A 171 10.84 7.31 19.10
CA ASN A 171 11.83 6.25 19.21
C ASN A 171 11.22 4.86 18.94
N PRO A 172 12.01 3.87 18.51
CA PRO A 172 11.52 2.50 18.30
C PRO A 172 10.73 1.91 19.47
N ASP A 173 11.13 2.17 20.71
CA ASP A 173 10.49 1.65 21.92
C ASP A 173 9.11 2.27 22.20
N GLU A 174 8.82 3.43 21.61
CA GLU A 174 7.55 4.16 21.73
C GLU A 174 6.55 3.77 20.66
N LEU A 175 6.96 2.90 19.72
CA LEU A 175 6.18 2.48 18.56
C LEU A 175 5.64 1.06 18.76
N ILE A 176 4.37 0.84 18.44
CA ILE A 176 3.78 -0.50 18.30
C ILE A 176 3.36 -0.64 16.83
N VAL A 177 3.74 -1.76 16.20
CA VAL A 177 3.39 -2.06 14.81
C VAL A 177 2.67 -3.40 14.74
N PHE A 178 1.50 -3.40 14.09
CA PHE A 178 0.75 -4.60 13.75
C PHE A 178 0.94 -4.92 12.27
N GLY A 179 1.04 -6.21 11.94
CA GLY A 179 1.15 -6.65 10.56
C GLY A 179 0.58 -8.04 10.35
N ASP A 180 0.14 -8.32 9.13
CA ASP A 180 -0.40 -9.63 8.74
C ASP A 180 0.20 -10.18 7.44
N TYR A 181 0.82 -9.36 6.60
CA TYR A 181 1.35 -9.78 5.33
C TYR A 181 2.79 -9.29 5.06
N ASN A 182 3.42 -9.82 4.00
CA ASN A 182 4.84 -9.59 3.71
C ASN A 182 5.22 -8.13 3.43
N ASN A 183 4.28 -7.28 3.06
CA ASN A 183 4.49 -5.84 2.88
C ASN A 183 4.56 -5.07 4.21
N ASP A 184 4.37 -5.75 5.35
CA ASP A 184 4.50 -5.19 6.70
C ASP A 184 5.86 -5.48 7.33
N LEU A 185 6.67 -6.39 6.75
CA LEU A 185 7.93 -6.84 7.33
C LEU A 185 8.89 -5.68 7.61
N GLU A 186 8.98 -4.72 6.70
CA GLU A 186 9.82 -3.55 6.86
C GLU A 186 9.37 -2.65 8.03
N MET A 187 8.04 -2.52 8.26
CA MET A 187 7.53 -1.78 9.44
C MET A 187 7.78 -2.53 10.74
N LEU A 188 7.54 -3.84 10.76
CA LEU A 188 7.73 -4.68 11.95
C LEU A 188 9.19 -4.65 12.44
N ALA A 189 10.14 -4.52 11.51
CA ALA A 189 11.56 -4.43 11.83
C ALA A 189 11.98 -3.11 12.51
N LEU A 190 11.13 -2.09 12.52
CA LEU A 190 11.45 -0.76 13.07
C LEU A 190 11.28 -0.67 14.59
N THR A 191 10.67 -1.67 15.24
CA THR A 191 10.35 -1.61 16.65
C THR A 191 10.50 -2.96 17.35
N PRO A 192 10.94 -3.00 18.61
CA PRO A 192 10.86 -4.20 19.44
C PRO A 192 9.40 -4.59 19.78
N ASN A 193 8.42 -3.67 19.65
CA ASN A 193 7.01 -3.93 19.93
C ASN A 193 6.24 -4.31 18.66
N SER A 194 6.82 -5.18 17.83
CA SER A 194 6.20 -5.70 16.62
C SER A 194 5.24 -6.84 16.93
N VAL A 195 4.03 -6.79 16.40
CA VAL A 195 2.92 -7.71 16.70
C VAL A 195 2.38 -8.31 15.38
N ALA A 196 2.41 -9.64 15.27
CA ALA A 196 1.76 -10.35 14.18
C ALA A 196 0.30 -10.66 14.53
N MET A 197 -0.59 -10.53 13.55
CA MET A 197 -1.94 -11.10 13.65
C MET A 197 -1.87 -12.63 13.63
N ALA A 198 -2.74 -13.33 14.37
CA ALA A 198 -2.71 -14.80 14.43
C ALA A 198 -2.92 -15.48 13.08
N ASN A 199 -3.62 -14.84 12.15
CA ASN A 199 -3.81 -15.28 10.77
C ASN A 199 -2.77 -14.72 9.79
N ALA A 200 -1.66 -14.17 10.29
CA ALA A 200 -0.62 -13.56 9.45
C ALA A 200 0.14 -14.60 8.62
N HIS A 201 0.76 -14.14 7.54
CA HIS A 201 1.67 -14.94 6.76
C HIS A 201 2.84 -15.47 7.62
N LYS A 202 3.30 -16.70 7.36
CA LYS A 202 4.34 -17.38 8.17
C LYS A 202 5.62 -16.57 8.38
N GLN A 203 6.01 -15.76 7.39
CA GLN A 203 7.20 -14.90 7.51
C GLN A 203 6.96 -13.74 8.48
N VAL A 204 5.74 -13.20 8.55
CA VAL A 204 5.35 -12.16 9.50
C VAL A 204 5.30 -12.73 10.92
N LEU A 205 4.70 -13.93 11.10
CA LEU A 205 4.72 -14.63 12.40
C LEU A 205 6.14 -14.92 12.91
N ALA A 206 7.07 -15.18 11.99
CA ALA A 206 8.47 -15.44 12.35
C ALA A 206 9.28 -14.16 12.63
N ALA A 207 8.88 -13.02 12.08
CA ALA A 207 9.59 -11.75 12.20
C ALA A 207 9.12 -10.89 13.38
N ALA A 208 7.86 -11.00 13.79
CA ALA A 208 7.31 -10.22 14.89
C ALA A 208 7.72 -10.79 16.25
N ASN A 209 7.89 -9.90 17.24
CA ASN A 209 8.25 -10.28 18.60
C ASN A 209 7.05 -10.75 19.42
N TYR A 210 5.85 -10.33 19.05
CA TYR A 210 4.59 -10.66 19.73
C TYR A 210 3.55 -11.10 18.72
N ALA A 211 2.47 -11.71 19.22
CA ALA A 211 1.31 -12.05 18.45
C ALA A 211 0.03 -11.63 19.20
N THR A 212 -1.03 -11.38 18.44
CA THR A 212 -2.38 -11.10 18.96
C THR A 212 -3.39 -12.02 18.26
N GLU A 213 -4.68 -11.84 18.52
CA GLU A 213 -5.76 -12.58 17.86
C GLU A 213 -5.85 -12.27 16.36
N THR A 214 -6.72 -13.00 15.66
CA THR A 214 -6.95 -12.80 14.22
C THR A 214 -7.62 -11.46 13.93
N ASN A 215 -7.58 -11.03 12.67
CA ASN A 215 -8.30 -9.85 12.19
C ASN A 215 -9.81 -9.94 12.49
N ASP A 216 -10.40 -11.11 12.27
CA ASP A 216 -11.84 -11.36 12.53
C ASP A 216 -12.19 -11.37 14.03
N ALA A 217 -11.21 -11.68 14.87
CA ALA A 217 -11.36 -11.65 16.32
C ALA A 217 -10.95 -10.30 16.95
N HIS A 218 -10.78 -9.25 16.13
CA HIS A 218 -10.43 -7.90 16.61
C HIS A 218 -9.10 -7.82 17.39
N GLY A 219 -8.07 -8.57 16.95
CA GLY A 219 -6.80 -8.70 17.67
C GLY A 219 -6.10 -7.37 17.97
N VAL A 220 -6.17 -6.38 17.06
CA VAL A 220 -5.59 -5.04 17.29
C VAL A 220 -6.30 -4.34 18.44
N GLU A 221 -7.63 -4.30 18.40
CA GLU A 221 -8.46 -3.64 19.40
C GLU A 221 -8.29 -4.25 20.79
N LEU A 222 -8.27 -5.59 20.86
CA LEU A 222 -8.09 -6.31 22.13
C LEU A 222 -6.75 -5.98 22.77
N LEU A 223 -5.68 -5.95 22.00
CA LEU A 223 -4.36 -5.62 22.54
C LEU A 223 -4.29 -4.15 22.98
N LEU A 224 -4.82 -3.22 22.17
CA LEU A 224 -4.84 -1.81 22.52
C LEU A 224 -5.67 -1.54 23.79
N GLU A 225 -6.84 -2.18 23.95
CA GLU A 225 -7.62 -2.10 25.19
C GLU A 225 -6.85 -2.60 26.42
N ALA A 226 -6.16 -3.72 26.29
CA ALA A 226 -5.34 -4.27 27.38
C ALA A 226 -4.21 -3.30 27.79
N LEU A 227 -3.55 -2.68 26.81
CA LEU A 227 -2.50 -1.70 27.06
C LEU A 227 -3.02 -0.42 27.72
N ILE A 228 -4.18 0.08 27.29
CA ILE A 228 -4.82 1.27 27.90
C ILE A 228 -5.22 0.99 29.34
N ARG A 229 -5.76 -0.19 29.64
CA ARG A 229 -6.16 -0.57 31.01
C ARG A 229 -4.99 -0.82 31.95
N SER A 230 -3.80 -1.07 31.42
CA SER A 230 -2.57 -1.32 32.20
C SER A 230 -1.81 -0.03 32.58
N ARG A 231 -2.19 1.12 32.02
CA ARG A 231 -1.65 2.45 32.34
C ARG A 231 -2.40 3.03 33.57
#